data_72fdde60517e0a1731bac6bad2275998
#
_entry.id   72fdde60517e0a1731bac6bad2275998
#
_cell.length_a   1.000
_cell.length_b   1.000
_cell.length_c   1.000
_cell.angle_alpha   90.00
_cell.angle_beta   90.00
_cell.angle_gamma   90.00
#
_symmetry.space_group_name_H-M   'P 1'
#
loop_
_entity.id
_entity.type
_entity.pdbx_description
1 polymer ?
#
loop_
_entity_poly.entity_id
_entity_poly.type
_entity_poly.pdbx_seq_one_letter_code
_entity_poly.pdbx_strand_id
1 'polypeptide(L)'
;MKPINQMTQGELAAFIDSHLRKSGITVVLSGGACVAIYSDYKYVSKDLDFIGKNLIDHKNISLVMKEIGFYKEGKYYFHPDSQFFVEFISGPLSIGEDPINDIRELEFSTGIVRIISPTESIKDRLAAYYYWNDIQSLEQAILIANNQEFDINNIKKWSIKEGKGKEFSVFKDRIS
;
A
#
# COMPACT_ATOMS: atom_id res chain seq x y z
N MET A 1 -15.39 -17.77 -9.37
CA MET A 1 -14.52 -16.85 -8.57
C MET A 1 -13.28 -17.61 -8.14
N LYS A 2 -12.11 -16.97 -8.20
CA LYS A 2 -10.84 -17.56 -7.76
C LYS A 2 -10.89 -17.80 -6.24
N PRO A 3 -10.53 -18.99 -5.74
CA PRO A 3 -10.49 -19.26 -4.29
C PRO A 3 -9.47 -18.39 -3.57
N ILE A 4 -9.76 -17.95 -2.34
CA ILE A 4 -8.90 -17.03 -1.57
C ILE A 4 -7.49 -17.59 -1.37
N ASN A 5 -7.36 -18.89 -1.11
CA ASN A 5 -6.06 -19.55 -0.94
C ASN A 5 -5.18 -19.59 -2.21
N GLN A 6 -5.72 -19.23 -3.36
CA GLN A 6 -5.00 -19.15 -4.64
C GLN A 6 -4.76 -17.70 -5.10
N MET A 7 -5.31 -16.72 -4.37
CA MET A 7 -5.14 -15.32 -4.73
C MET A 7 -3.74 -14.84 -4.39
N THR A 8 -3.15 -14.09 -5.33
CA THR A 8 -1.97 -13.26 -5.03
C THR A 8 -2.38 -12.12 -4.09
N GLN A 9 -1.43 -11.43 -3.51
CA GLN A 9 -1.70 -10.29 -2.64
C GLN A 9 -2.48 -9.18 -3.36
N GLY A 10 -2.14 -8.91 -4.62
CA GLY A 10 -2.87 -7.94 -5.46
C GLY A 10 -4.30 -8.38 -5.77
N GLU A 11 -4.51 -9.67 -6.08
CA GLU A 11 -5.84 -10.22 -6.31
C GLU A 11 -6.70 -10.18 -5.05
N LEU A 12 -6.13 -10.47 -3.89
CA LEU A 12 -6.85 -10.38 -2.62
C LEU A 12 -7.22 -8.92 -2.30
N ALA A 13 -6.28 -7.98 -2.50
CA ALA A 13 -6.54 -6.56 -2.33
C ALA A 13 -7.68 -6.06 -3.23
N ALA A 14 -7.67 -6.46 -4.51
CA ALA A 14 -8.71 -6.11 -5.47
C ALA A 14 -10.07 -6.72 -5.11
N PHE A 15 -10.09 -7.95 -4.64
CA PHE A 15 -11.29 -8.62 -4.14
C PHE A 15 -11.91 -7.85 -2.97
N ILE A 16 -11.11 -7.48 -1.98
CA ILE A 16 -11.56 -6.75 -0.79
C ILE A 16 -12.04 -5.34 -1.16
N ASP A 17 -11.22 -4.55 -1.89
CA ASP A 17 -11.59 -3.18 -2.29
C ASP A 17 -12.88 -3.16 -3.11
N SER A 18 -13.07 -4.12 -4.02
CA SER A 18 -14.29 -4.22 -4.81
C SER A 18 -15.55 -4.47 -3.96
N HIS A 19 -15.46 -5.25 -2.90
CA HIS A 19 -16.57 -5.48 -1.98
C HIS A 19 -16.85 -4.24 -1.10
N LEU A 20 -15.80 -3.60 -0.59
CA LEU A 20 -15.94 -2.35 0.17
C LEU A 20 -16.56 -1.23 -0.69
N ARG A 21 -16.12 -1.12 -1.94
CA ARG A 21 -16.63 -0.13 -2.90
C ARG A 21 -18.13 -0.29 -3.17
N LYS A 22 -18.63 -1.52 -3.29
CA LYS A 22 -20.06 -1.80 -3.42
C LYS A 22 -20.89 -1.30 -2.23
N SER A 23 -20.28 -1.24 -1.06
CA SER A 23 -20.89 -0.72 0.17
C SER A 23 -20.60 0.77 0.42
N GLY A 24 -20.08 1.49 -0.58
CA GLY A 24 -19.79 2.92 -0.50
C GLY A 24 -18.55 3.26 0.33
N ILE A 25 -17.72 2.29 0.67
CA ILE A 25 -16.50 2.50 1.46
C ILE A 25 -15.32 2.71 0.53
N THR A 26 -14.61 3.83 0.70
CA THR A 26 -13.43 4.18 -0.09
C THR A 26 -12.17 4.01 0.74
N VAL A 27 -11.32 3.08 0.29
CA VAL A 27 -10.00 2.81 0.86
C VAL A 27 -8.93 2.81 -0.23
N VAL A 28 -7.68 2.97 0.18
CA VAL A 28 -6.51 2.95 -0.71
C VAL A 28 -5.44 2.06 -0.11
N LEU A 29 -4.93 1.13 -0.90
CA LEU A 29 -3.84 0.24 -0.49
C LEU A 29 -2.53 1.01 -0.39
N SER A 30 -1.78 0.78 0.69
CA SER A 30 -0.48 1.38 1.00
C SER A 30 0.49 0.34 1.57
N GLY A 31 1.61 0.78 2.09
CA GLY A 31 2.54 -0.06 2.84
C GLY A 31 3.28 -1.10 2.02
N GLY A 32 3.66 -2.19 2.67
CA GLY A 32 4.47 -3.25 2.06
C GLY A 32 3.78 -4.01 0.94
N ALA A 33 2.45 -4.08 0.93
CA ALA A 33 1.69 -4.70 -0.17
C ALA A 33 1.92 -3.97 -1.50
N CYS A 34 2.07 -2.64 -1.48
CA CYS A 34 2.43 -1.87 -2.68
C CYS A 34 3.80 -2.28 -3.20
N VAL A 35 4.77 -2.49 -2.32
CA VAL A 35 6.12 -2.96 -2.69
C VAL A 35 6.02 -4.34 -3.37
N ALA A 36 5.26 -5.26 -2.79
CA ALA A 36 5.06 -6.58 -3.36
C ALA A 36 4.47 -6.52 -4.77
N ILE A 37 3.39 -5.75 -4.95
CA ILE A 37 2.70 -5.62 -6.23
C ILE A 37 3.60 -4.91 -7.26
N TYR A 38 4.20 -3.78 -6.91
CA TYR A 38 5.00 -3.00 -7.85
C TYR A 38 6.36 -3.62 -8.19
N SER A 39 6.86 -4.53 -7.36
CA SER A 39 8.10 -5.28 -7.64
C SER A 39 7.85 -6.63 -8.32
N ASP A 40 6.61 -6.91 -8.77
CA ASP A 40 6.21 -8.21 -9.29
C ASP A 40 6.56 -9.35 -8.31
N TYR A 41 6.21 -9.12 -7.04
CA TYR A 41 6.41 -10.05 -5.92
C TYR A 41 7.86 -10.46 -5.64
N LYS A 42 8.83 -9.64 -6.04
CA LYS A 42 10.24 -9.78 -5.60
C LYS A 42 10.42 -9.48 -4.11
N TYR A 43 9.46 -8.81 -3.51
CA TYR A 43 9.32 -8.61 -2.08
C TYR A 43 8.03 -9.26 -1.60
N VAL A 44 8.07 -9.89 -0.44
CA VAL A 44 6.90 -10.55 0.16
C VAL A 44 6.45 -9.78 1.39
N SER A 45 5.20 -9.31 1.37
CA SER A 45 4.49 -8.77 2.53
C SER A 45 3.39 -9.75 2.95
N LYS A 46 3.02 -9.75 4.23
CA LYS A 46 1.91 -10.57 4.74
C LYS A 46 0.66 -9.76 5.05
N ASP A 47 0.80 -8.46 5.20
CA ASP A 47 -0.28 -7.55 5.53
C ASP A 47 -0.73 -6.72 4.32
N LEU A 48 -2.00 -6.39 4.34
CA LEU A 48 -2.65 -5.47 3.44
C LEU A 48 -3.10 -4.26 4.25
N ASP A 49 -2.43 -3.14 4.08
CA ASP A 49 -2.74 -1.88 4.78
C ASP A 49 -3.61 -1.00 3.90
N PHE A 50 -4.89 -0.93 4.22
CA PHE A 50 -5.82 0.00 3.58
C PHE A 50 -5.99 1.25 4.42
N ILE A 51 -5.81 2.41 3.81
CA ILE A 51 -6.05 3.71 4.45
C ILE A 51 -7.37 4.27 3.94
N GLY A 52 -8.22 4.71 4.86
CA GLY A 52 -9.44 5.43 4.51
C GLY A 52 -9.13 6.79 3.91
N LYS A 53 -9.78 7.13 2.81
CA LYS A 53 -9.66 8.46 2.21
C LYS A 53 -10.23 9.54 3.14
N ASN A 54 -11.27 9.17 3.90
CA ASN A 54 -11.94 9.98 4.92
C ASN A 54 -11.99 9.20 6.23
N LEU A 55 -12.78 9.69 7.20
CA LEU A 55 -13.08 8.93 8.41
C LEU A 55 -13.64 7.55 8.03
N ILE A 56 -13.00 6.51 8.54
CA ILE A 56 -13.43 5.14 8.29
C ILE A 56 -14.59 4.78 9.22
N ASP A 57 -15.65 4.24 8.65
CA ASP A 57 -16.70 3.55 9.41
C ASP A 57 -16.28 2.10 9.66
N HIS A 58 -15.56 1.88 10.76
CA HIS A 58 -15.07 0.56 11.16
C HIS A 58 -16.19 -0.47 11.34
N LYS A 59 -17.40 -0.04 11.72
CA LYS A 59 -18.54 -0.95 11.86
C LYS A 59 -19.00 -1.50 10.52
N ASN A 60 -19.15 -0.64 9.52
CA ASN A 60 -19.51 -1.06 8.17
C ASN A 60 -18.40 -1.90 7.50
N ILE A 61 -17.13 -1.54 7.70
CA ILE A 61 -16.01 -2.37 7.26
C ILE A 61 -16.11 -3.78 7.85
N SER A 62 -16.34 -3.89 9.15
CA SER A 62 -16.45 -5.20 9.83
C SER A 62 -17.59 -6.03 9.28
N LEU A 63 -18.72 -5.42 8.91
CA LEU A 63 -19.84 -6.15 8.28
C LEU A 63 -19.44 -6.69 6.91
N VAL A 64 -18.86 -5.86 6.05
CA VAL A 64 -18.41 -6.28 4.71
C VAL A 64 -17.35 -7.37 4.80
N MET A 65 -16.37 -7.21 5.68
CA MET A 65 -15.30 -8.20 5.85
C MET A 65 -15.85 -9.55 6.33
N LYS A 66 -16.83 -9.52 7.24
CA LYS A 66 -17.51 -10.74 7.69
C LYS A 66 -18.28 -11.44 6.56
N GLU A 67 -18.95 -10.69 5.71
CA GLU A 67 -19.69 -11.24 4.55
C GLU A 67 -18.77 -12.00 3.58
N ILE A 68 -17.50 -11.57 3.47
CA ILE A 68 -16.50 -12.23 2.62
C ILE A 68 -15.61 -13.22 3.38
N GLY A 69 -16.00 -13.60 4.60
CA GLY A 69 -15.38 -14.67 5.37
C GLY A 69 -14.22 -14.27 6.28
N PHE A 70 -13.95 -12.99 6.42
CA PHE A 70 -12.91 -12.50 7.35
C PHE A 70 -13.46 -12.32 8.75
N TYR A 71 -12.64 -12.63 9.75
CA TYR A 71 -12.91 -12.38 11.16
C TYR A 71 -11.87 -11.43 11.74
N LYS A 72 -12.27 -10.67 12.76
CA LYS A 72 -11.42 -9.63 13.36
C LYS A 72 -10.78 -10.13 14.66
N GLU A 73 -9.46 -9.94 14.77
CA GLU A 73 -8.71 -10.08 16.01
C GLU A 73 -7.84 -8.82 16.24
N GLY A 74 -8.13 -8.09 17.32
CA GLY A 74 -7.49 -6.80 17.57
C GLY A 74 -7.79 -5.81 16.44
N LYS A 75 -6.76 -5.28 15.82
CA LYS A 75 -6.88 -4.36 14.67
C LYS A 75 -6.84 -5.06 13.30
N TYR A 76 -6.58 -6.36 13.27
CA TYR A 76 -6.41 -7.13 12.05
C TYR A 76 -7.63 -7.95 11.68
N TYR A 77 -7.77 -8.20 10.38
CA TYR A 77 -8.74 -9.14 9.83
C TYR A 77 -8.01 -10.32 9.21
N PHE A 78 -8.46 -11.52 9.55
CA PHE A 78 -7.91 -12.79 9.10
C PHE A 78 -8.98 -13.60 8.34
N HIS A 79 -8.53 -14.41 7.40
CA HIS A 79 -9.38 -15.37 6.71
C HIS A 79 -8.75 -16.76 6.85
N PRO A 80 -9.55 -17.84 7.13
CA PRO A 80 -8.99 -19.19 7.32
C PRO A 80 -8.15 -19.70 6.15
N ASP A 81 -8.52 -19.31 4.93
CA ASP A 81 -7.87 -19.75 3.70
C ASP A 81 -6.85 -18.73 3.16
N SER A 82 -6.53 -17.65 3.89
CA SER A 82 -5.56 -16.66 3.48
C SER A 82 -4.31 -16.69 4.34
N GLN A 83 -3.15 -16.62 3.70
CA GLN A 83 -1.89 -16.35 4.39
C GLN A 83 -1.68 -14.85 4.69
N PHE A 84 -2.51 -14.00 4.09
CA PHE A 84 -2.44 -12.55 4.25
C PHE A 84 -3.49 -12.09 5.26
N PHE A 85 -3.15 -11.07 6.03
CA PHE A 85 -4.09 -10.40 6.92
C PHE A 85 -4.23 -8.92 6.54
N VAL A 86 -5.28 -8.28 7.03
CA VAL A 86 -5.71 -6.95 6.59
C VAL A 86 -5.82 -6.01 7.78
N GLU A 87 -5.32 -4.78 7.62
CA GLU A 87 -5.51 -3.68 8.55
C GLU A 87 -6.19 -2.51 7.84
N PHE A 88 -7.13 -1.86 8.53
CA PHE A 88 -7.75 -0.63 8.06
C PHE A 88 -7.34 0.52 8.97
N ILE A 89 -6.66 1.50 8.38
CA ILE A 89 -6.09 2.65 9.06
C ILE A 89 -6.93 3.89 8.72
N SER A 90 -7.35 4.62 9.74
CA SER A 90 -8.05 5.89 9.52
C SER A 90 -7.12 6.92 8.91
N GLY A 91 -7.64 7.66 7.90
CA GLY A 91 -6.88 8.74 7.27
C GLY A 91 -6.52 9.88 8.22
N PRO A 92 -5.86 10.91 7.72
CA PRO A 92 -5.72 11.24 6.29
C PRO A 92 -4.71 10.38 5.55
N LEU A 93 -4.92 10.22 4.24
CA LEU A 93 -3.96 9.58 3.33
C LEU A 93 -2.81 10.56 3.06
N SER A 94 -1.70 10.36 3.74
CA SER A 94 -0.55 11.28 3.70
C SER A 94 0.78 10.57 3.94
N ILE A 95 1.86 11.22 3.54
CA ILE A 95 3.23 10.87 3.95
C ILE A 95 3.72 12.02 4.83
N GLY A 96 3.81 11.78 6.13
CA GLY A 96 3.98 12.85 7.10
C GLY A 96 2.82 13.84 7.00
N GLU A 97 3.11 15.12 6.73
CA GLU A 97 2.11 16.16 6.54
C GLU A 97 1.68 16.36 5.07
N ASP A 98 2.37 15.72 4.13
CA ASP A 98 2.07 15.86 2.70
C ASP A 98 0.94 14.90 2.30
N PRO A 99 -0.19 15.44 1.78
CA PRO A 99 -1.28 14.59 1.33
C PRO A 99 -0.89 13.77 0.11
N ILE A 100 -1.34 12.54 0.05
CA ILE A 100 -1.19 11.66 -1.11
C ILE A 100 -2.39 11.90 -2.04
N ASN A 101 -2.12 12.37 -3.25
CA ASN A 101 -3.13 12.65 -4.27
C ASN A 101 -3.00 11.74 -5.50
N ASP A 102 -1.82 11.17 -5.74
CA ASP A 102 -1.58 10.30 -6.89
C ASP A 102 -1.92 8.85 -6.54
N ILE A 103 -3.15 8.47 -6.87
CA ILE A 103 -3.73 7.14 -6.62
C ILE A 103 -3.98 6.49 -7.98
N ARG A 104 -3.63 5.22 -8.09
CA ARG A 104 -3.85 4.38 -9.27
C ARG A 104 -4.98 3.38 -9.02
N GLU A 105 -5.61 2.94 -10.10
CA GLU A 105 -6.47 1.77 -10.11
C GLU A 105 -5.78 0.67 -10.88
N LEU A 106 -5.60 -0.49 -10.24
CA LEU A 106 -5.06 -1.68 -10.86
C LEU A 106 -6.15 -2.74 -10.97
N GLU A 107 -6.29 -3.32 -12.15
CA GLU A 107 -7.23 -4.39 -12.42
C GLU A 107 -6.56 -5.76 -12.24
N PHE A 108 -7.23 -6.62 -11.50
CA PHE A 108 -6.88 -8.03 -11.32
C PHE A 108 -8.07 -8.91 -11.70
N SER A 109 -7.85 -10.20 -11.83
CA SER A 109 -8.93 -11.17 -12.16
C SER A 109 -10.09 -11.17 -11.14
N THR A 110 -9.86 -10.64 -9.95
CA THR A 110 -10.80 -10.62 -8.80
C THR A 110 -11.47 -9.26 -8.58
N GLY A 111 -11.08 -8.23 -9.33
CA GLY A 111 -11.63 -6.88 -9.21
C GLY A 111 -10.59 -5.79 -9.43
N ILE A 112 -10.89 -4.60 -8.93
CA ILE A 112 -10.05 -3.41 -9.04
C ILE A 112 -9.63 -2.97 -7.64
N VAL A 113 -8.34 -2.65 -7.46
CA VAL A 113 -7.81 -2.06 -6.24
C VAL A 113 -7.37 -0.63 -6.48
N ARG A 114 -7.73 0.28 -5.58
CA ARG A 114 -7.12 1.59 -5.45
C ARG A 114 -5.84 1.47 -4.63
N ILE A 115 -4.76 1.99 -5.16
CA ILE A 115 -3.42 1.86 -4.62
C ILE A 115 -2.67 3.19 -4.78
N ILE A 116 -1.85 3.57 -3.80
CA ILE A 116 -0.97 4.73 -3.98
C ILE A 116 -0.04 4.49 -5.17
N SER A 117 0.28 5.56 -5.93
CA SER A 117 1.14 5.44 -7.12
C SER A 117 2.54 4.92 -6.78
N PRO A 118 3.33 4.45 -7.77
CA PRO A 118 4.73 4.11 -7.55
C PRO A 118 5.53 5.25 -6.93
N THR A 119 5.33 6.50 -7.38
CA THR A 119 5.99 7.68 -6.81
C THR A 119 5.67 7.86 -5.33
N GLU A 120 4.39 7.77 -4.97
CA GLU A 120 3.95 7.90 -3.57
C GLU A 120 4.42 6.72 -2.71
N SER A 121 4.41 5.50 -3.26
CA SER A 121 4.91 4.32 -2.57
C SER A 121 6.42 4.40 -2.29
N ILE A 122 7.21 4.92 -3.23
CA ILE A 122 8.64 5.19 -3.03
C ILE A 122 8.83 6.21 -1.90
N LYS A 123 8.09 7.32 -1.92
CA LYS A 123 8.17 8.33 -0.85
C LYS A 123 7.80 7.75 0.51
N ASP A 124 6.76 6.93 0.58
CA ASP A 124 6.34 6.25 1.81
C ASP A 124 7.48 5.37 2.39
N ARG A 125 8.15 4.60 1.55
CA ARG A 125 9.31 3.79 1.98
C ARG A 125 10.51 4.64 2.33
N LEU A 126 10.81 5.68 1.56
CA LEU A 126 11.89 6.60 1.86
C LEU A 126 11.65 7.38 3.17
N ALA A 127 10.43 7.70 3.52
CA ALA A 127 10.11 8.33 4.81
C ALA A 127 10.56 7.46 5.99
N ALA A 128 10.30 6.16 5.95
CA ALA A 128 10.79 5.23 6.97
C ALA A 128 12.33 5.17 7.01
N TYR A 129 12.98 5.17 5.87
CA TYR A 129 14.44 5.26 5.79
C TYR A 129 14.95 6.60 6.36
N TYR A 130 14.34 7.72 6.00
CA TYR A 130 14.78 9.06 6.40
C TYR A 130 14.68 9.32 7.89
N TYR A 131 13.60 8.86 8.52
CA TYR A 131 13.30 9.19 9.91
C TYR A 131 13.67 8.09 10.89
N TRP A 132 13.72 6.85 10.45
CA TRP A 132 14.00 5.69 11.31
C TRP A 132 15.29 4.95 10.94
N ASN A 133 16.01 5.45 9.91
CA ASN A 133 17.19 4.78 9.34
C ASN A 133 16.90 3.31 8.96
N ASP A 134 15.69 3.05 8.48
CA ASP A 134 15.24 1.71 8.09
C ASP A 134 15.81 1.37 6.70
N ILE A 135 16.91 0.62 6.70
CA ILE A 135 17.59 0.20 5.47
C ILE A 135 16.70 -0.75 4.66
N GLN A 136 15.86 -1.57 5.29
CA GLN A 136 14.92 -2.42 4.58
C GLN A 136 13.92 -1.59 3.76
N SER A 137 13.44 -0.49 4.30
CA SER A 137 12.55 0.42 3.57
C SER A 137 13.26 1.10 2.40
N LEU A 138 14.55 1.41 2.51
CA LEU A 138 15.36 1.89 1.38
C LEU A 138 15.43 0.82 0.27
N GLU A 139 15.71 -0.43 0.62
CA GLU A 139 15.72 -1.53 -0.36
C GLU A 139 14.37 -1.71 -1.06
N GLN A 140 13.29 -1.56 -0.32
CA GLN A 140 11.92 -1.61 -0.88
C GLN A 140 11.67 -0.47 -1.87
N ALA A 141 12.09 0.74 -1.54
CA ALA A 141 11.99 1.90 -2.45
C ALA A 141 12.76 1.65 -3.76
N ILE A 142 13.97 1.09 -3.66
CA ILE A 142 14.80 0.72 -4.82
C ILE A 142 14.12 -0.36 -5.68
N LEU A 143 13.50 -1.37 -5.06
CA LEU A 143 12.76 -2.40 -5.79
C LEU A 143 11.62 -1.82 -6.61
N ILE A 144 10.85 -0.89 -6.06
CA ILE A 144 9.78 -0.22 -6.80
C ILE A 144 10.38 0.58 -7.97
N ALA A 145 11.39 1.39 -7.70
CA ALA A 145 12.02 2.26 -8.69
C ALA A 145 12.61 1.48 -9.90
N ASN A 146 13.14 0.29 -9.65
CA ASN A 146 13.70 -0.56 -10.70
C ASN A 146 12.65 -1.35 -11.50
N ASN A 147 11.38 -1.34 -11.08
CA ASN A 147 10.31 -2.10 -11.74
C ASN A 147 9.14 -1.25 -12.24
N GLN A 148 9.10 0.04 -11.91
CA GLN A 148 8.00 0.93 -12.25
C GLN A 148 8.50 2.27 -12.79
N GLU A 149 7.68 2.90 -13.62
CA GLU A 149 7.85 4.31 -13.94
C GLU A 149 7.39 5.17 -12.76
N PHE A 150 8.15 6.22 -12.46
CA PHE A 150 7.88 7.13 -11.35
C PHE A 150 8.47 8.52 -11.62
N ASP A 151 8.02 9.51 -10.85
CA ASP A 151 8.48 10.89 -10.97
C ASP A 151 9.65 11.17 -10.00
N ILE A 152 10.89 11.01 -10.49
CA ILE A 152 12.10 11.27 -9.71
C ILE A 152 12.21 12.73 -9.25
N ASN A 153 11.70 13.67 -10.04
CA ASN A 153 11.75 15.10 -9.69
C ASN A 153 10.79 15.43 -8.55
N ASN A 154 9.62 14.79 -8.53
CA ASN A 154 8.68 14.91 -7.42
C ASN A 154 9.32 14.39 -6.11
N ILE A 155 9.93 13.22 -6.15
CA ILE A 155 10.62 12.62 -4.99
C ILE A 155 11.77 13.50 -4.54
N LYS A 156 12.58 14.02 -5.45
CA LYS A 156 13.69 14.93 -5.15
C LYS A 156 13.22 16.21 -4.44
N LYS A 157 12.19 16.87 -4.98
CA LYS A 157 11.62 18.09 -4.37
C LYS A 157 11.11 17.83 -2.96
N TRP A 158 10.37 16.76 -2.78
CA TRP A 158 9.87 16.33 -1.47
C TRP A 158 11.04 16.05 -0.50
N SER A 159 12.05 15.30 -0.92
CA SER A 159 13.20 14.96 -0.09
C SER A 159 13.98 16.19 0.35
N ILE A 160 14.15 17.19 -0.54
CA ILE A 160 14.80 18.48 -0.20
C ILE A 160 13.95 19.25 0.81
N LYS A 161 12.64 19.30 0.62
CA LYS A 161 11.70 19.96 1.55
C LYS A 161 11.79 19.34 2.95
N GLU A 162 11.95 18.02 3.03
CA GLU A 162 12.14 17.26 4.27
C GLU A 162 13.55 17.42 4.88
N GLY A 163 14.46 18.14 4.22
CA GLY A 163 15.86 18.26 4.65
C GLY A 163 16.69 16.98 4.48
N LYS A 164 16.28 16.10 3.57
CA LYS A 164 16.83 14.75 3.36
C LYS A 164 17.54 14.59 2.01
N GLY A 165 18.15 15.67 1.52
CA GLY A 165 18.84 15.65 0.22
C GLY A 165 20.01 14.67 0.15
N LYS A 166 20.73 14.44 1.26
CA LYS A 166 21.84 13.46 1.32
C LYS A 166 21.32 12.04 1.21
N GLU A 167 20.28 11.70 1.97
CA GLU A 167 19.64 10.40 1.96
C GLU A 167 18.98 10.11 0.60
N PHE A 168 18.41 11.13 -0.03
CA PHE A 168 17.91 11.03 -1.41
C PHE A 168 19.04 10.68 -2.40
N SER A 169 20.22 11.27 -2.26
CA SER A 169 21.36 10.94 -3.11
C SER A 169 21.76 9.47 -3.00
N VAL A 170 21.73 8.90 -1.80
CA VAL A 170 21.97 7.45 -1.59
C VAL A 170 20.96 6.61 -2.38
N PHE A 171 19.67 6.94 -2.29
CA PHE A 171 18.63 6.26 -3.06
C PHE A 171 18.88 6.40 -4.56
N LYS A 172 19.10 7.64 -5.03
CA LYS A 172 19.31 7.94 -6.46
C LYS A 172 20.50 7.18 -7.05
N ASP A 173 21.60 7.08 -6.31
CA ASP A 173 22.82 6.41 -6.78
C ASP A 173 22.67 4.87 -6.87
N ARG A 174 21.64 4.31 -6.23
CA ARG A 174 21.37 2.86 -6.18
C ARG A 174 20.28 2.39 -7.13
N ILE A 175 19.53 3.28 -7.75
CA ILE A 175 18.54 2.91 -8.76
C ILE A 175 19.18 2.81 -10.13
N SER A 176 18.64 1.91 -10.95
CA SER A 176 19.14 1.66 -12.32
C SER A 176 18.61 2.67 -13.32
#